data_227f2338da89472a944cb5f08229309e
#
_entry.id   227f2338da89472a944cb5f08229309e
#
_cell.length_a   1.000
_cell.length_b   1.000
_cell.length_c   1.000
_cell.angle_alpha   90.00
_cell.angle_beta   90.00
_cell.angle_gamma   90.00
#
_symmetry.space_group_name_H-M   'P 1'
#
loop_
_entity.id
_entity.type
_entity.pdbx_description
1 polymer ?
#
loop_
_entity_poly.entity_id
_entity_poly.type
_entity_poly.pdbx_seq_one_letter_code
_entity_poly.pdbx_strand_id
1 'polypeptide(L)'
;MKKCSVCKKNIAMLFASTYENGKPEMKGLCLNCAKKMNIPGIDDLIKQTGMSEEELSAITDQMNDSMSMFDEDSEMDFLSNFKDADKEDEIQIEENEEAEAHQDEVDDKEPSKKKKKKKKYLDTFGTNLTDKASKNQIDKVIGRDKEIQRVIQILNRRAKNNPVLVGEPGVGKTAIAEGLAVRIAEKQVPSKLLNAEVYLLDMTAVVAGTQFRGQFEGRMKSIITEAQSYGNIILVIDELHNIMGAGEVHGGTMNAANILKPALARGDVQIIGATTLSEYRKHIEKDSALERRFQPVMVDEPSEEESIEILKGIKGYYEDYHQVSISDEVIEAAVKMSNRYITDRFLPDKAIDVIDEAGSRAYLVNEVLTSIEDYKTQLMQSTYLKDQASEKGDFEGAAYYRLKKFVLLKKLNCLKRVQRHLLL
;
A
#
# COMPACT_ATOMS: atom_id res chain seq x y z
N MET A 1 -11.81 -24.27 -11.93
CA MET A 1 -13.12 -23.54 -12.11
C MET A 1 -14.16 -24.47 -12.74
N LYS A 2 -15.45 -24.34 -12.37
CA LYS A 2 -16.49 -25.24 -12.88
C LYS A 2 -16.90 -24.84 -14.30
N LYS A 3 -16.93 -25.80 -15.23
CA LYS A 3 -17.45 -25.63 -16.58
C LYS A 3 -18.99 -25.60 -16.56
N CYS A 4 -19.59 -24.93 -17.52
CA CYS A 4 -21.04 -24.83 -17.65
C CYS A 4 -21.68 -26.23 -17.63
N SER A 5 -22.66 -26.43 -16.77
CA SER A 5 -23.34 -27.73 -16.60
C SER A 5 -24.12 -28.18 -17.86
N VAL A 6 -24.49 -27.21 -18.74
CA VAL A 6 -25.29 -27.47 -19.95
C VAL A 6 -24.40 -27.72 -21.16
N CYS A 7 -23.52 -26.81 -21.53
CA CYS A 7 -22.71 -26.95 -22.75
C CYS A 7 -21.34 -27.63 -22.51
N LYS A 8 -20.86 -27.65 -21.28
CA LYS A 8 -19.55 -28.20 -20.85
C LYS A 8 -18.33 -27.61 -21.60
N LYS A 9 -18.55 -26.59 -22.45
CA LYS A 9 -17.50 -25.92 -23.24
C LYS A 9 -17.01 -24.66 -22.56
N ASN A 10 -17.93 -23.79 -22.15
CA ASN A 10 -17.64 -22.46 -21.61
C ASN A 10 -17.64 -22.49 -20.08
N ILE A 11 -16.98 -21.51 -19.47
CA ILE A 11 -16.91 -21.34 -18.00
C ILE A 11 -18.29 -20.95 -17.46
N ALA A 12 -18.63 -21.49 -16.28
CA ALA A 12 -19.88 -21.14 -15.59
C ALA A 12 -19.72 -19.77 -14.91
N MET A 13 -20.50 -18.80 -15.37
CA MET A 13 -20.50 -17.42 -14.83
C MET A 13 -21.73 -17.12 -13.96
N LEU A 14 -22.81 -17.88 -14.11
CA LEU A 14 -24.04 -17.74 -13.37
C LEU A 14 -24.38 -19.05 -12.66
N PHE A 15 -24.82 -18.94 -11.41
CA PHE A 15 -25.26 -20.09 -10.63
C PHE A 15 -26.74 -19.95 -10.35
N ALA A 16 -27.53 -20.85 -10.92
CA ALA A 16 -28.98 -20.91 -10.71
C ALA A 16 -29.36 -22.15 -9.89
N SER A 17 -30.23 -22.00 -8.91
CA SER A 17 -30.82 -23.14 -8.19
C SER A 17 -31.98 -23.69 -9.00
N THR A 18 -31.87 -24.94 -9.40
CA THR A 18 -32.95 -25.69 -10.06
C THR A 18 -33.44 -26.80 -9.14
N TYR A 19 -34.75 -27.06 -9.13
CA TYR A 19 -35.31 -28.16 -8.35
C TYR A 19 -35.37 -29.41 -9.26
N GLU A 20 -34.52 -30.40 -9.00
CA GLU A 20 -34.62 -31.73 -9.58
C GLU A 20 -34.92 -32.74 -8.47
N ASN A 21 -35.96 -33.53 -8.64
CA ASN A 21 -36.42 -34.54 -7.67
C ASN A 21 -36.68 -34.00 -6.24
N GLY A 22 -37.17 -32.74 -6.12
CA GLY A 22 -37.52 -32.13 -4.83
C GLY A 22 -36.34 -31.65 -3.99
N LYS A 23 -35.10 -31.69 -4.52
CA LYS A 23 -33.92 -31.12 -3.87
C LYS A 23 -33.39 -29.93 -4.68
N PRO A 24 -33.00 -28.82 -4.02
CA PRO A 24 -32.37 -27.70 -4.69
C PRO A 24 -30.96 -28.09 -5.12
N GLU A 25 -30.66 -28.02 -6.41
CA GLU A 25 -29.32 -28.25 -6.98
C GLU A 25 -28.82 -26.98 -7.65
N MET A 26 -27.62 -26.55 -7.29
CA MET A 26 -26.99 -25.37 -7.88
C MET A 26 -26.25 -25.75 -9.16
N LYS A 27 -26.77 -25.28 -10.32
CA LYS A 27 -26.16 -25.50 -11.64
C LYS A 27 -25.41 -24.24 -12.10
N GLY A 28 -24.15 -24.39 -12.42
CA GLY A 28 -23.34 -23.32 -13.01
C GLY A 28 -23.60 -23.23 -14.50
N LEU A 29 -23.93 -22.05 -15.02
CA LEU A 29 -24.30 -21.81 -16.41
C LEU A 29 -23.39 -20.71 -17.02
N CYS A 30 -22.99 -20.86 -18.29
CA CYS A 30 -22.41 -19.74 -19.05
C CYS A 30 -23.54 -18.81 -19.56
N LEU A 31 -23.19 -17.57 -19.88
CA LEU A 31 -24.14 -16.53 -20.32
C LEU A 31 -25.02 -17.01 -21.48
N ASN A 32 -24.43 -17.66 -22.48
CA ASN A 32 -25.18 -18.18 -23.65
C ASN A 32 -26.18 -19.28 -23.27
N CYS A 33 -25.86 -20.16 -22.34
CA CYS A 33 -26.78 -21.21 -21.89
C CYS A 33 -27.83 -20.65 -20.95
N ALA A 34 -27.51 -19.68 -20.12
CA ALA A 34 -28.44 -19.03 -19.22
C ALA A 34 -29.53 -18.25 -19.98
N LYS A 35 -29.17 -17.59 -21.09
CA LYS A 35 -30.12 -16.94 -21.99
C LYS A 35 -31.05 -17.94 -22.69
N LYS A 36 -30.52 -19.04 -23.21
CA LYS A 36 -31.31 -20.10 -23.84
C LYS A 36 -32.30 -20.76 -22.89
N MET A 37 -32.05 -20.73 -21.59
CA MET A 37 -32.93 -21.28 -20.55
C MET A 37 -33.92 -20.26 -19.98
N ASN A 38 -34.00 -19.04 -20.56
CA ASN A 38 -34.89 -17.95 -20.13
C ASN A 38 -34.91 -17.72 -18.62
N ILE A 39 -33.75 -17.62 -18.01
CA ILE A 39 -33.63 -17.37 -16.57
C ILE A 39 -34.11 -15.93 -16.28
N PRO A 40 -35.09 -15.72 -15.37
CA PRO A 40 -35.58 -14.39 -15.02
C PRO A 40 -34.46 -13.43 -14.60
N GLY A 41 -34.46 -12.21 -15.18
CA GLY A 41 -33.48 -11.15 -14.85
C GLY A 41 -32.28 -11.05 -15.77
N ILE A 42 -32.02 -12.04 -16.65
CA ILE A 42 -30.86 -11.98 -17.59
C ILE A 42 -31.14 -11.02 -18.73
N ASP A 43 -32.37 -11.02 -19.26
CA ASP A 43 -32.79 -10.11 -20.34
C ASP A 43 -32.77 -8.64 -19.89
N ASP A 44 -33.09 -8.38 -18.64
CA ASP A 44 -32.99 -7.03 -18.05
C ASP A 44 -31.55 -6.58 -17.85
N LEU A 45 -30.67 -7.49 -17.49
CA LEU A 45 -29.23 -7.23 -17.33
C LEU A 45 -28.57 -6.93 -18.69
N ILE A 46 -28.95 -7.68 -19.73
CA ILE A 46 -28.48 -7.45 -21.10
C ILE A 46 -29.00 -6.11 -21.65
N LYS A 47 -30.25 -5.75 -21.37
CA LYS A 47 -30.83 -4.46 -21.76
C LYS A 47 -30.19 -3.27 -21.04
N GLN A 48 -29.83 -3.43 -19.76
CA GLN A 48 -29.12 -2.39 -18.99
C GLN A 48 -27.67 -2.17 -19.45
N THR A 49 -26.98 -3.19 -19.94
CA THR A 49 -25.62 -3.09 -20.45
C THR A 49 -25.53 -2.59 -21.88
N GLY A 50 -26.65 -2.58 -22.66
CA GLY A 50 -26.70 -2.10 -24.04
C GLY A 50 -25.86 -2.95 -25.02
N MET A 51 -25.41 -4.14 -24.64
CA MET A 51 -24.55 -5.00 -25.44
C MET A 51 -25.34 -5.84 -26.45
N SER A 52 -24.81 -5.96 -27.67
CA SER A 52 -25.35 -6.83 -28.71
C SER A 52 -25.01 -8.32 -28.45
N GLU A 53 -25.73 -9.22 -29.11
CA GLU A 53 -25.46 -10.67 -28.99
C GLU A 53 -24.06 -11.08 -29.46
N GLU A 54 -23.56 -10.37 -30.47
CA GLU A 54 -22.21 -10.60 -31.02
C GLU A 54 -21.10 -10.18 -30.03
N GLU A 55 -21.29 -9.07 -29.34
CA GLU A 55 -20.38 -8.59 -28.32
C GLU A 55 -20.32 -9.51 -27.08
N LEU A 56 -21.48 -10.04 -26.67
CA LEU A 56 -21.57 -11.03 -25.59
C LEU A 56 -20.85 -12.35 -25.92
N SER A 57 -20.96 -12.79 -27.19
CA SER A 57 -20.25 -13.97 -27.68
C SER A 57 -18.75 -13.72 -27.69
N ALA A 58 -18.30 -12.57 -28.22
CA ALA A 58 -16.88 -12.19 -28.29
C ALA A 58 -16.24 -12.08 -26.91
N ILE A 59 -16.93 -11.52 -25.92
CA ILE A 59 -16.43 -11.45 -24.53
C ILE A 59 -16.29 -12.86 -23.92
N THR A 60 -17.25 -13.75 -24.20
CA THR A 60 -17.20 -15.12 -23.69
C THR A 60 -16.04 -15.92 -24.30
N ASP A 61 -15.75 -15.68 -25.58
CA ASP A 61 -14.64 -16.33 -26.30
C ASP A 61 -13.29 -15.74 -25.86
N GLN A 62 -13.18 -14.42 -25.70
CA GLN A 62 -11.96 -13.79 -25.15
C GLN A 62 -11.64 -14.26 -23.72
N MET A 63 -12.64 -14.45 -22.88
CA MET A 63 -12.44 -14.98 -21.52
C MET A 63 -12.00 -16.46 -21.54
N ASN A 64 -12.52 -17.26 -22.47
CA ASN A 64 -12.06 -18.64 -22.62
C ASN A 64 -10.62 -18.72 -23.13
N ASP A 65 -10.24 -17.87 -24.09
CA ASP A 65 -8.89 -17.81 -24.64
C ASP A 65 -7.86 -17.29 -23.62
N SER A 66 -8.21 -16.24 -22.87
CA SER A 66 -7.33 -15.68 -21.83
C SER A 66 -7.04 -16.69 -20.72
N MET A 67 -7.94 -17.63 -20.46
CA MET A 67 -7.80 -18.62 -19.41
C MET A 67 -7.19 -19.94 -19.86
N SER A 68 -7.11 -20.20 -21.15
CA SER A 68 -6.35 -21.36 -21.69
C SER A 68 -4.82 -21.17 -21.61
N MET A 69 -4.37 -19.94 -21.29
CA MET A 69 -2.96 -19.61 -21.07
C MET A 69 -2.46 -19.79 -19.61
N PHE A 70 -3.35 -20.12 -18.67
CA PHE A 70 -2.95 -20.40 -17.29
C PHE A 70 -2.91 -21.92 -17.06
N ASP A 71 -1.72 -22.44 -16.82
CA ASP A 71 -1.45 -23.84 -16.48
C ASP A 71 -2.25 -24.31 -15.25
N GLU A 72 -2.59 -25.60 -15.23
CA GLU A 72 -3.48 -26.28 -14.27
C GLU A 72 -2.98 -26.33 -12.81
N ASP A 73 -1.84 -25.72 -12.45
CA ASP A 73 -1.20 -25.87 -11.14
C ASP A 73 -1.23 -24.63 -10.22
N SER A 74 -2.00 -23.58 -10.53
CA SER A 74 -2.22 -22.49 -9.57
C SER A 74 -3.67 -22.48 -9.09
N GLU A 75 -3.94 -23.20 -7.99
CA GLU A 75 -5.15 -23.05 -7.19
C GLU A 75 -5.23 -21.60 -6.68
N MET A 76 -5.91 -20.74 -7.41
CA MET A 76 -6.28 -19.43 -6.94
C MET A 76 -7.52 -19.56 -6.04
N ASP A 77 -7.27 -19.51 -4.76
CA ASP A 77 -8.21 -19.48 -3.63
C ASP A 77 -9.01 -18.16 -3.57
N PHE A 78 -9.51 -17.69 -4.72
CA PHE A 78 -10.26 -16.43 -4.81
C PHE A 78 -11.75 -16.58 -4.52
N LEU A 79 -12.30 -17.78 -4.63
CA LEU A 79 -13.73 -18.05 -4.46
C LEU A 79 -14.11 -18.71 -3.13
N SER A 80 -13.16 -19.11 -2.30
CA SER A 80 -13.44 -19.61 -0.95
C SER A 80 -13.89 -18.50 0.01
N ASN A 81 -13.53 -17.24 -0.27
CA ASN A 81 -13.88 -16.10 0.58
C ASN A 81 -15.35 -15.62 0.46
N PHE A 82 -16.15 -16.18 -0.43
CA PHE A 82 -17.58 -15.82 -0.57
C PHE A 82 -18.54 -16.83 0.07
N LYS A 83 -18.03 -17.91 0.67
CA LYS A 83 -18.90 -18.95 1.25
C LYS A 83 -19.15 -18.84 2.75
N ASP A 84 -18.43 -17.96 3.45
CA ASP A 84 -18.51 -17.86 4.91
C ASP A 84 -19.29 -16.64 5.43
N ALA A 85 -20.14 -16.05 4.60
CA ALA A 85 -20.94 -14.88 4.99
C ALA A 85 -22.33 -15.22 5.59
N ASP A 86 -22.77 -16.48 5.58
CA ASP A 86 -24.07 -16.89 6.12
C ASP A 86 -23.96 -18.14 6.97
N LYS A 87 -23.32 -18.03 8.13
CA LYS A 87 -23.56 -18.92 9.27
C LYS A 87 -23.38 -18.13 10.55
N GLU A 88 -24.49 -17.79 11.14
CA GLU A 88 -24.62 -17.52 12.56
C GLU A 88 -24.32 -18.83 13.29
N ASP A 89 -23.14 -18.93 13.92
CA ASP A 89 -22.83 -20.00 14.85
C ASP A 89 -22.84 -19.45 16.27
N GLU A 90 -23.78 -19.97 17.03
CA GLU A 90 -23.90 -19.86 18.47
C GLU A 90 -22.59 -20.32 19.14
N ILE A 91 -21.99 -19.42 19.90
CA ILE A 91 -20.82 -19.73 20.73
C ILE A 91 -21.33 -20.42 22.00
N GLN A 92 -21.14 -21.71 22.09
CA GLN A 92 -21.20 -22.42 23.35
C GLN A 92 -19.89 -22.21 24.11
N ILE A 93 -20.04 -21.65 25.30
CA ILE A 93 -18.98 -21.49 26.29
C ILE A 93 -18.83 -22.83 26.98
N GLU A 94 -17.74 -23.55 26.79
CA GLU A 94 -17.30 -24.60 27.70
C GLU A 94 -16.19 -24.07 28.59
N GLU A 95 -16.55 -23.87 29.85
CA GLU A 95 -15.63 -23.80 30.96
C GLU A 95 -15.06 -25.21 31.23
N ASN A 96 -13.75 -25.35 31.25
CA ASN A 96 -13.10 -26.43 31.97
C ASN A 96 -11.87 -25.92 32.69
N GLU A 97 -12.03 -25.83 34.00
CA GLU A 97 -10.94 -25.85 34.99
C GLU A 97 -10.28 -27.27 34.99
N GLU A 98 -9.03 -27.34 35.17
CA GLU A 98 -8.30 -27.98 36.27
C GLU A 98 -6.86 -28.33 35.86
N ALA A 99 -6.01 -28.07 36.83
CA ALA A 99 -4.59 -28.28 36.88
C ALA A 99 -4.22 -29.78 36.89
N GLU A 100 -3.02 -30.08 36.35
CA GLU A 100 -2.07 -30.93 37.12
C GLU A 100 -0.66 -30.87 36.47
N ALA A 101 0.31 -30.74 37.35
CA ALA A 101 1.73 -30.75 37.09
C ALA A 101 2.26 -32.16 36.81
N HIS A 102 3.19 -32.31 35.88
CA HIS A 102 4.28 -33.29 36.00
C HIS A 102 5.53 -32.90 35.24
N GLN A 103 6.64 -33.23 35.83
CA GLN A 103 8.04 -32.92 35.65
C GLN A 103 8.67 -33.51 34.36
N ASP A 104 9.69 -32.76 33.90
CA ASP A 104 10.98 -33.19 33.34
C ASP A 104 11.05 -34.30 32.29
N GLU A 105 11.45 -33.88 31.09
CA GLU A 105 12.56 -34.54 30.38
C GLU A 105 13.19 -33.56 29.38
N VAL A 106 14.50 -33.40 29.53
CA VAL A 106 15.38 -32.60 28.66
C VAL A 106 15.64 -33.41 27.39
N ASP A 107 15.26 -32.90 26.23
CA ASP A 107 15.70 -33.43 24.96
C ASP A 107 16.14 -32.27 24.03
N ASP A 108 17.42 -32.26 23.74
CA ASP A 108 18.11 -31.35 22.81
C ASP A 108 17.59 -31.58 21.39
N LYS A 109 16.79 -30.65 20.88
CA LYS A 109 16.49 -30.54 19.44
C LYS A 109 16.68 -29.11 18.96
N GLU A 110 17.52 -28.97 17.94
CA GLU A 110 17.78 -27.75 17.18
C GLU A 110 16.52 -26.92 16.90
N PRO A 111 16.60 -25.56 16.90
CA PRO A 111 15.45 -24.70 16.72
C PRO A 111 14.96 -24.79 15.26
N SER A 112 13.91 -25.58 15.06
CA SER A 112 13.14 -25.57 13.81
C SER A 112 12.68 -24.16 13.50
N LYS A 113 13.00 -23.68 12.29
CA LYS A 113 12.54 -22.40 11.71
C LYS A 113 11.02 -22.30 11.86
N LYS A 114 10.56 -21.55 12.88
CA LYS A 114 9.13 -21.20 13.05
C LYS A 114 8.68 -20.47 11.79
N LYS A 115 7.79 -21.09 11.00
CA LYS A 115 7.09 -20.42 9.88
C LYS A 115 6.43 -19.17 10.43
N LYS A 116 6.85 -17.98 9.99
CA LYS A 116 6.23 -16.70 10.35
C LYS A 116 4.75 -16.79 9.98
N LYS A 117 3.84 -16.74 10.95
CA LYS A 117 2.40 -16.61 10.69
C LYS A 117 2.20 -15.36 9.84
N LYS A 118 1.47 -15.44 8.72
CA LYS A 118 1.13 -14.28 7.90
C LYS A 118 0.26 -13.32 8.71
N LYS A 119 0.59 -12.04 8.71
CA LYS A 119 -0.15 -10.95 9.37
C LYS A 119 -1.24 -10.48 8.42
N LYS A 120 -2.39 -11.15 8.45
CA LYS A 120 -3.45 -11.01 7.43
C LYS A 120 -4.00 -9.57 7.36
N TYR A 121 -4.36 -8.99 8.51
CA TYR A 121 -4.97 -7.65 8.54
C TYR A 121 -3.93 -6.53 8.47
N LEU A 122 -2.82 -6.67 9.16
CA LEU A 122 -1.73 -5.69 9.12
C LEU A 122 -1.11 -5.56 7.72
N ASP A 123 -0.89 -6.68 7.03
CA ASP A 123 -0.34 -6.66 5.67
C ASP A 123 -1.37 -6.20 4.61
N THR A 124 -2.69 -6.32 4.89
CA THR A 124 -3.75 -5.87 3.97
C THR A 124 -4.03 -4.37 4.11
N PHE A 125 -4.01 -3.83 5.32
CA PHE A 125 -4.42 -2.45 5.61
C PHE A 125 -3.27 -1.55 6.06
N GLY A 126 -2.05 -2.06 6.06
CA GLY A 126 -0.87 -1.29 6.46
C GLY A 126 0.38 -1.66 5.69
N THR A 127 1.33 -0.75 5.73
CA THR A 127 2.65 -0.92 5.14
C THR A 127 3.66 -1.14 6.25
N ASN A 128 4.43 -2.24 6.21
CA ASN A 128 5.52 -2.48 7.14
C ASN A 128 6.72 -1.62 6.79
N LEU A 129 6.90 -0.52 7.53
CA LEU A 129 8.03 0.40 7.34
C LEU A 129 9.38 -0.25 7.73
N THR A 130 9.40 -1.09 8.75
CA THR A 130 10.64 -1.78 9.17
C THR A 130 11.12 -2.77 8.11
N ASP A 131 10.22 -3.46 7.42
CA ASP A 131 10.57 -4.34 6.30
C ASP A 131 11.07 -3.53 5.10
N LYS A 132 10.40 -2.41 4.76
CA LYS A 132 10.89 -1.47 3.74
C LYS A 132 12.27 -0.91 4.07
N ALA A 133 12.50 -0.51 5.33
CA ALA A 133 13.80 -0.01 5.78
C ALA A 133 14.89 -1.08 5.63
N SER A 134 14.61 -2.32 6.00
CA SER A 134 15.57 -3.43 5.86
C SER A 134 15.94 -3.74 4.40
N LYS A 135 15.08 -3.37 3.46
CA LYS A 135 15.28 -3.49 2.00
C LYS A 135 15.86 -2.23 1.35
N ASN A 136 16.23 -1.22 2.15
CA ASN A 136 16.67 0.10 1.67
C ASN A 136 15.66 0.78 0.72
N GLN A 137 14.36 0.64 1.01
CA GLN A 137 13.26 1.23 0.23
C GLN A 137 12.67 2.47 0.92
N ILE A 138 13.31 2.95 1.96
CA ILE A 138 12.96 4.20 2.65
C ILE A 138 14.11 5.17 2.48
N ASP A 139 13.77 6.39 2.13
CA ASP A 139 14.72 7.48 1.98
C ASP A 139 15.36 7.87 3.31
N LYS A 140 16.59 8.31 3.26
CA LYS A 140 17.31 8.72 4.47
C LYS A 140 16.65 9.95 5.07
N VAL A 141 16.21 9.84 6.32
CA VAL A 141 15.63 10.96 7.07
C VAL A 141 16.75 11.82 7.65
N ILE A 142 16.71 13.11 7.36
CA ILE A 142 17.73 14.09 7.73
C ILE A 142 17.10 15.20 8.58
N GLY A 143 17.84 15.71 9.56
CA GLY A 143 17.43 16.86 10.35
C GLY A 143 16.35 16.61 11.42
N ARG A 144 15.91 15.34 11.62
CA ARG A 144 14.85 14.99 12.59
C ARG A 144 15.32 14.08 13.74
N ASP A 145 16.61 14.10 14.03
CA ASP A 145 17.22 13.23 15.07
C ASP A 145 16.65 13.48 16.46
N LYS A 146 16.37 14.73 16.80
CA LYS A 146 15.83 15.13 18.11
C LYS A 146 14.41 14.58 18.32
N GLU A 147 13.57 14.72 17.32
CA GLU A 147 12.19 14.26 17.35
C GLU A 147 12.13 12.72 17.37
N ILE A 148 12.92 12.04 16.52
CA ILE A 148 13.01 10.57 16.51
C ILE A 148 13.48 10.08 17.87
N GLN A 149 14.49 10.71 18.46
CA GLN A 149 15.00 10.32 19.78
C GLN A 149 13.94 10.53 20.87
N ARG A 150 13.14 11.62 20.75
CA ARG A 150 12.02 11.89 21.66
C ARG A 150 10.91 10.85 21.52
N VAL A 151 10.58 10.43 20.30
CA VAL A 151 9.63 9.32 20.03
C VAL A 151 10.12 8.02 20.68
N ILE A 152 11.40 7.66 20.49
CA ILE A 152 12.01 6.48 21.11
C ILE A 152 11.90 6.54 22.65
N GLN A 153 12.19 7.69 23.25
CA GLN A 153 12.06 7.89 24.70
C GLN A 153 10.63 7.67 25.18
N ILE A 154 9.63 8.20 24.45
CA ILE A 154 8.22 8.06 24.81
C ILE A 154 7.78 6.60 24.69
N LEU A 155 8.12 5.90 23.61
CA LEU A 155 7.80 4.48 23.40
C LEU A 155 8.38 3.58 24.50
N ASN A 156 9.50 3.97 25.12
CA ASN A 156 10.10 3.25 26.24
C ASN A 156 9.44 3.51 27.60
N ARG A 157 8.56 4.49 27.71
CA ARG A 157 7.89 4.82 29.00
C ARG A 157 6.93 3.71 29.42
N ARG A 158 6.64 3.66 30.70
CA ARG A 158 5.62 2.75 31.27
C ARG A 158 4.20 3.27 31.04
N ALA A 159 4.00 4.57 31.10
CA ALA A 159 2.72 5.25 30.91
C ALA A 159 2.89 6.40 29.92
N LYS A 160 1.84 6.81 29.23
CA LYS A 160 1.85 7.81 28.14
C LYS A 160 2.93 7.44 27.10
N ASN A 161 2.93 6.15 26.70
CA ASN A 161 3.92 5.57 25.79
C ASN A 161 3.52 5.62 24.32
N ASN A 162 2.51 6.44 23.99
CA ASN A 162 2.05 6.65 22.62
C ASN A 162 2.39 8.10 22.22
N PRO A 163 3.40 8.33 21.38
CA PRO A 163 3.72 9.66 20.89
C PRO A 163 2.69 10.14 19.86
N VAL A 164 2.37 11.44 19.90
CA VAL A 164 1.65 12.12 18.82
C VAL A 164 2.54 13.22 18.25
N LEU A 165 2.86 13.11 16.98
CA LEU A 165 3.60 14.10 16.22
C LEU A 165 2.64 15.25 15.88
N VAL A 166 2.90 16.41 16.45
CA VAL A 166 2.03 17.59 16.31
C VAL A 166 2.79 18.66 15.54
N GLY A 167 2.28 19.05 14.39
CA GLY A 167 2.92 20.07 13.54
C GLY A 167 2.08 20.36 12.30
N GLU A 168 2.44 21.40 11.58
CA GLU A 168 1.76 21.82 10.38
C GLU A 168 1.91 20.77 9.24
N PRO A 169 1.02 20.77 8.21
CA PRO A 169 1.17 19.90 7.04
C PRO A 169 2.50 20.17 6.34
N GLY A 170 3.15 19.11 5.84
CA GLY A 170 4.39 19.24 5.06
C GLY A 170 5.68 19.42 5.89
N VAL A 171 5.63 19.51 7.24
CA VAL A 171 6.86 19.64 8.06
C VAL A 171 7.64 18.32 8.22
N GLY A 172 7.16 17.20 7.66
CA GLY A 172 7.85 15.91 7.70
C GLY A 172 7.49 15.01 8.89
N LYS A 173 6.25 15.05 9.37
CA LYS A 173 5.79 14.16 10.47
C LYS A 173 5.91 12.69 10.12
N THR A 174 5.51 12.29 8.93
CA THR A 174 5.57 10.89 8.46
C THR A 174 7.01 10.41 8.33
N ALA A 175 7.94 11.29 7.91
CA ALA A 175 9.37 10.99 7.84
C ALA A 175 9.97 10.61 9.20
N ILE A 176 9.47 11.15 10.32
CA ILE A 176 9.92 10.77 11.67
C ILE A 176 9.59 9.31 11.98
N ALA A 177 8.42 8.82 11.54
CA ALA A 177 8.05 7.41 11.71
C ALA A 177 8.90 6.49 10.81
N GLU A 178 9.21 6.93 9.60
CA GLU A 178 10.14 6.24 8.69
C GLU A 178 11.55 6.21 9.25
N GLY A 179 12.05 7.32 9.78
CA GLY A 179 13.36 7.39 10.45
C GLY A 179 13.45 6.50 11.68
N LEU A 180 12.36 6.35 12.44
CA LEU A 180 12.28 5.35 13.52
C LEU A 180 12.43 3.94 12.99
N ALA A 181 11.72 3.59 11.89
CA ALA A 181 11.81 2.28 11.27
C ALA A 181 13.22 1.96 10.77
N VAL A 182 13.90 2.94 10.18
CA VAL A 182 15.32 2.82 9.77
C VAL A 182 16.21 2.54 10.98
N ARG A 183 16.07 3.30 12.07
CA ARG A 183 16.88 3.06 13.30
C ARG A 183 16.60 1.71 13.94
N ILE A 184 15.36 1.19 13.86
CA ILE A 184 15.05 -0.16 14.32
C ILE A 184 15.74 -1.20 13.44
N ALA A 185 15.69 -1.05 12.11
CA ALA A 185 16.34 -1.95 11.16
C ALA A 185 17.87 -1.97 11.35
N GLU A 186 18.48 -0.81 11.61
CA GLU A 186 19.91 -0.64 11.90
C GLU A 186 20.28 -1.02 13.35
N LYS A 187 19.31 -1.41 14.19
CA LYS A 187 19.50 -1.74 15.61
C LYS A 187 20.04 -0.58 16.45
N GLN A 188 19.78 0.65 16.08
CA GLN A 188 20.18 1.87 16.78
C GLN A 188 19.10 2.33 17.79
N VAL A 189 18.43 1.38 18.43
CA VAL A 189 17.36 1.60 19.39
C VAL A 189 17.58 0.78 20.66
N PRO A 190 16.98 1.17 21.81
CA PRO A 190 17.06 0.40 23.05
C PRO A 190 16.53 -1.03 22.86
N SER A 191 17.01 -1.95 23.72
CA SER A 191 16.71 -3.39 23.65
C SER A 191 15.21 -3.73 23.56
N LYS A 192 14.36 -2.92 24.21
CA LYS A 192 12.90 -3.08 24.16
C LYS A 192 12.31 -2.94 22.75
N LEU A 193 12.94 -2.14 21.89
CA LEU A 193 12.46 -1.83 20.54
C LEU A 193 13.22 -2.58 19.42
N LEU A 194 14.25 -3.38 19.75
CA LEU A 194 15.08 -4.08 18.77
C LEU A 194 14.29 -5.01 17.83
N ASN A 195 13.21 -5.59 18.32
CA ASN A 195 12.36 -6.49 17.56
C ASN A 195 11.01 -5.87 17.21
N ALA A 196 10.86 -4.55 17.39
CA ALA A 196 9.63 -3.86 17.06
C ALA A 196 9.46 -3.77 15.54
N GLU A 197 8.23 -3.89 15.08
CA GLU A 197 7.85 -3.67 13.70
C GLU A 197 6.90 -2.48 13.60
N VAL A 198 7.21 -1.53 12.74
CA VAL A 198 6.44 -0.31 12.54
C VAL A 198 5.54 -0.47 11.32
N TYR A 199 4.24 -0.37 11.52
CA TYR A 199 3.23 -0.45 10.48
C TYR A 199 2.53 0.89 10.29
N LEU A 200 2.66 1.47 9.10
CA LEU A 200 1.87 2.64 8.70
C LEU A 200 0.51 2.17 8.21
N LEU A 201 -0.54 2.52 8.91
CA LEU A 201 -1.91 2.16 8.54
C LEU A 201 -2.45 3.08 7.44
N ASP A 202 -3.00 2.48 6.39
CA ASP A 202 -3.76 3.17 5.37
C ASP A 202 -5.24 3.27 5.80
N MET A 203 -5.59 4.40 6.40
CA MET A 203 -6.95 4.64 6.86
C MET A 203 -7.98 4.68 5.72
N THR A 204 -7.55 5.07 4.51
CA THR A 204 -8.41 5.06 3.33
C THR A 204 -8.78 3.63 2.95
N ALA A 205 -7.82 2.71 2.95
CA ALA A 205 -8.05 1.29 2.70
C ALA A 205 -8.93 0.64 3.78
N VAL A 206 -8.76 1.02 5.05
CA VAL A 206 -9.59 0.52 6.16
C VAL A 206 -11.06 0.93 6.01
N VAL A 207 -11.33 2.15 5.53
CA VAL A 207 -12.69 2.69 5.30
C VAL A 207 -13.28 2.24 3.98
N ALA A 208 -12.46 2.02 2.95
CA ALA A 208 -12.92 1.68 1.59
C ALA A 208 -13.83 0.44 1.58
N GLY A 209 -14.98 0.55 0.91
CA GLY A 209 -15.95 -0.55 0.80
C GLY A 209 -16.73 -0.87 2.08
N THR A 210 -16.63 -0.08 3.13
CA THR A 210 -17.46 -0.22 4.32
C THR A 210 -18.77 0.56 4.15
N GLN A 211 -19.85 -0.14 3.79
CA GLN A 211 -21.18 0.47 3.69
C GLN A 211 -21.85 0.63 5.07
N PHE A 212 -21.46 -0.18 6.04
CA PHE A 212 -22.01 -0.19 7.38
C PHE A 212 -20.93 0.09 8.43
N ARG A 213 -21.28 0.86 9.46
CA ARG A 213 -20.43 1.20 10.59
C ARG A 213 -19.72 -0.01 11.22
N GLY A 214 -20.45 -1.11 11.38
CA GLY A 214 -19.90 -2.32 11.99
C GLY A 214 -18.74 -2.98 11.22
N GLN A 215 -18.70 -2.80 9.88
CA GLN A 215 -17.61 -3.34 9.06
C GLN A 215 -16.27 -2.62 9.32
N PHE A 216 -16.30 -1.28 9.39
CA PHE A 216 -15.12 -0.48 9.73
C PHE A 216 -14.64 -0.80 11.16
N GLU A 217 -15.58 -0.83 12.11
CA GLU A 217 -15.28 -1.18 13.51
C GLU A 217 -14.67 -2.59 13.61
N GLY A 218 -15.23 -3.56 12.87
CA GLY A 218 -14.72 -4.92 12.82
C GLY A 218 -13.30 -5.01 12.25
N ARG A 219 -13.01 -4.30 11.14
CA ARG A 219 -11.65 -4.25 10.57
C ARG A 219 -10.65 -3.64 11.54
N MET A 220 -10.98 -2.48 12.14
CA MET A 220 -10.11 -1.83 13.11
C MET A 220 -9.86 -2.71 14.33
N LYS A 221 -10.90 -3.37 14.86
CA LYS A 221 -10.77 -4.31 15.95
C LYS A 221 -9.86 -5.49 15.58
N SER A 222 -9.98 -6.03 14.37
CA SER A 222 -9.13 -7.12 13.89
C SER A 222 -7.66 -6.70 13.77
N ILE A 223 -7.37 -5.49 13.23
CA ILE A 223 -6.01 -4.93 13.16
C ILE A 223 -5.41 -4.81 14.57
N ILE A 224 -6.16 -4.24 15.52
CA ILE A 224 -5.71 -4.07 16.90
C ILE A 224 -5.46 -5.43 17.56
N THR A 225 -6.37 -6.37 17.41
CA THR A 225 -6.24 -7.72 18.00
C THR A 225 -5.04 -8.46 17.41
N GLU A 226 -4.82 -8.32 16.11
CA GLU A 226 -3.64 -8.89 15.45
C GLU A 226 -2.35 -8.25 15.98
N ALA A 227 -2.28 -6.92 16.08
CA ALA A 227 -1.14 -6.20 16.65
C ALA A 227 -0.86 -6.63 18.10
N GLN A 228 -1.90 -6.80 18.92
CA GLN A 228 -1.79 -7.30 20.30
C GLN A 228 -1.22 -8.72 20.36
N SER A 229 -1.64 -9.60 19.46
CA SER A 229 -1.19 -11.00 19.43
C SER A 229 0.30 -11.17 19.16
N TYR A 230 0.91 -10.22 18.43
CA TYR A 230 2.35 -10.20 18.16
C TYR A 230 3.14 -9.50 19.27
N GLY A 231 2.57 -8.51 19.93
CA GLY A 231 3.13 -7.79 21.08
C GLY A 231 4.33 -6.87 20.78
N ASN A 232 4.84 -6.88 19.54
CA ASN A 232 5.97 -6.07 19.10
C ASN A 232 5.62 -5.10 17.95
N ILE A 233 4.33 -4.87 17.73
CA ILE A 233 3.84 -4.01 16.67
C ILE A 233 3.65 -2.60 17.18
N ILE A 234 4.16 -1.63 16.41
CA ILE A 234 3.92 -0.19 16.60
C ILE A 234 3.09 0.27 15.39
N LEU A 235 1.88 0.75 15.65
CA LEU A 235 1.00 1.27 14.62
C LEU A 235 1.24 2.76 14.41
N VAL A 236 1.50 3.18 13.18
CA VAL A 236 1.57 4.59 12.80
C VAL A 236 0.25 4.97 12.13
N ILE A 237 -0.38 6.01 12.61
CA ILE A 237 -1.64 6.53 12.09
C ILE A 237 -1.42 7.98 11.70
N ASP A 238 -1.37 8.21 10.40
CA ASP A 238 -1.36 9.57 9.90
C ASP A 238 -2.75 10.18 9.98
N GLU A 239 -2.84 11.50 10.12
CA GLU A 239 -4.09 12.21 10.32
C GLU A 239 -4.98 11.59 11.42
N LEU A 240 -4.38 11.32 12.59
CA LEU A 240 -5.04 10.66 13.72
C LEU A 240 -6.41 11.28 14.07
N HIS A 241 -6.61 12.56 13.78
CA HIS A 241 -7.87 13.26 13.96
C HIS A 241 -9.03 12.69 13.13
N ASN A 242 -8.75 12.09 11.95
CA ASN A 242 -9.77 11.47 11.12
C ASN A 242 -10.43 10.28 11.83
N ILE A 243 -9.68 9.58 12.66
CA ILE A 243 -10.20 8.46 13.45
C ILE A 243 -11.01 8.98 14.65
N MET A 244 -10.59 10.10 15.23
CA MET A 244 -11.18 10.67 16.43
C MET A 244 -12.42 11.54 16.15
N GLY A 245 -12.45 12.19 14.96
CA GLY A 245 -13.50 13.12 14.55
C GLY A 245 -14.50 12.62 13.52
N ALA A 246 -14.25 11.45 12.93
CA ALA A 246 -15.16 10.87 11.95
C ALA A 246 -16.48 10.46 12.60
N GLY A 247 -17.40 11.41 12.75
CA GLY A 247 -18.70 11.06 13.32
C GLY A 247 -19.61 12.20 13.72
N GLU A 248 -19.29 13.47 13.46
CA GLU A 248 -20.17 14.58 13.80
C GLU A 248 -21.15 15.00 12.70
N VAL A 249 -21.14 14.36 11.52
CA VAL A 249 -22.05 14.73 10.43
C VAL A 249 -23.15 13.68 10.25
N HIS A 250 -24.38 14.09 10.56
CA HIS A 250 -25.65 13.39 10.32
C HIS A 250 -25.83 11.99 10.98
N GLY A 251 -25.99 11.97 12.30
CA GLY A 251 -26.79 10.92 12.99
C GLY A 251 -26.11 9.57 13.25
N GLY A 252 -24.80 9.41 13.03
CA GLY A 252 -24.12 8.16 13.28
C GLY A 252 -22.62 8.35 13.41
N THR A 253 -22.14 8.54 14.64
CA THR A 253 -20.70 8.73 14.93
C THR A 253 -19.92 7.45 14.62
N MET A 254 -19.19 7.40 13.51
CA MET A 254 -18.10 6.46 13.33
C MET A 254 -16.98 6.84 14.31
N ASN A 255 -16.95 6.27 15.50
CA ASN A 255 -15.98 6.65 16.51
C ASN A 255 -15.00 5.50 16.74
N ALA A 256 -14.00 5.36 15.84
CA ALA A 256 -12.91 4.43 16.04
C ALA A 256 -12.13 4.71 17.34
N ALA A 257 -12.26 5.94 17.89
CA ALA A 257 -11.76 6.27 19.22
C ALA A 257 -12.26 5.29 20.28
N ASN A 258 -13.52 4.86 20.21
CA ASN A 258 -14.09 3.93 21.18
C ASN A 258 -13.46 2.52 21.13
N ILE A 259 -12.89 2.14 19.99
CA ILE A 259 -12.18 0.86 19.83
C ILE A 259 -10.73 1.02 20.29
N LEU A 260 -10.10 2.16 20.01
CA LEU A 260 -8.71 2.44 20.42
C LEU A 260 -8.58 2.70 21.92
N LYS A 261 -9.55 3.38 22.56
CA LYS A 261 -9.50 3.72 23.99
C LYS A 261 -9.26 2.51 24.89
N PRO A 262 -9.95 1.36 24.77
CA PRO A 262 -9.69 0.19 25.59
C PRO A 262 -8.29 -0.40 25.37
N ALA A 263 -7.82 -0.49 24.12
CA ALA A 263 -6.50 -1.02 23.78
C ALA A 263 -5.37 -0.13 24.33
N LEU A 264 -5.50 1.19 24.16
CA LEU A 264 -4.57 2.18 24.73
C LEU A 264 -4.62 2.19 26.27
N ALA A 265 -5.82 1.94 26.87
CA ALA A 265 -5.97 1.92 28.31
C ALA A 265 -5.22 0.77 28.96
N ARG A 266 -5.24 -0.41 28.33
CA ARG A 266 -4.49 -1.59 28.79
C ARG A 266 -3.00 -1.51 28.49
N GLY A 267 -2.61 -0.69 27.49
CA GLY A 267 -1.22 -0.60 27.04
C GLY A 267 -0.77 -1.77 26.17
N ASP A 268 -1.72 -2.48 25.59
CA ASP A 268 -1.50 -3.70 24.81
C ASP A 268 -0.96 -3.41 23.40
N VAL A 269 -1.12 -2.18 22.90
CA VAL A 269 -0.65 -1.72 21.60
C VAL A 269 0.01 -0.36 21.76
N GLN A 270 1.08 -0.12 21.03
CA GLN A 270 1.72 1.20 20.93
C GLN A 270 1.33 1.87 19.62
N ILE A 271 0.96 3.15 19.72
CA ILE A 271 0.51 3.94 18.56
C ILE A 271 1.36 5.21 18.47
N ILE A 272 1.79 5.51 17.26
CA ILE A 272 2.35 6.82 16.87
C ILE A 272 1.29 7.52 16.04
N GLY A 273 0.76 8.64 16.52
CA GLY A 273 -0.16 9.47 15.76
C GLY A 273 0.55 10.64 15.11
N ALA A 274 0.06 11.11 13.96
CA ALA A 274 0.44 12.38 13.38
C ALA A 274 -0.81 13.25 13.19
N THR A 275 -0.72 14.55 13.51
CA THR A 275 -1.85 15.48 13.41
C THR A 275 -1.36 16.93 13.42
N THR A 276 -2.26 17.90 13.20
CA THR A 276 -1.98 19.32 13.38
C THR A 276 -2.25 19.76 14.83
N LEU A 277 -1.72 20.92 15.23
CA LEU A 277 -1.94 21.44 16.57
C LEU A 277 -3.42 21.78 16.84
N SER A 278 -4.11 22.30 15.85
CA SER A 278 -5.54 22.62 15.92
C SER A 278 -6.39 21.37 16.16
N GLU A 279 -6.12 20.30 15.41
CA GLU A 279 -6.85 19.04 15.51
C GLU A 279 -6.49 18.28 16.79
N TYR A 280 -5.21 18.34 17.23
CA TYR A 280 -4.79 17.77 18.51
C TYR A 280 -5.60 18.36 19.68
N ARG A 281 -5.69 19.70 19.75
CA ARG A 281 -6.48 20.39 20.78
C ARG A 281 -7.97 20.10 20.72
N LYS A 282 -8.50 19.98 19.50
CA LYS A 282 -9.93 19.74 19.28
C LYS A 282 -10.37 18.33 19.65
N HIS A 283 -9.58 17.30 19.30
CA HIS A 283 -9.98 15.90 19.34
C HIS A 283 -9.28 15.06 20.41
N ILE A 284 -8.04 15.39 20.79
CA ILE A 284 -7.26 14.57 21.73
C ILE A 284 -7.19 15.21 23.10
N GLU A 285 -6.85 16.49 23.20
CA GLU A 285 -6.68 17.20 24.46
C GLU A 285 -8.00 17.31 25.25
N LYS A 286 -9.14 17.45 24.55
CA LYS A 286 -10.46 17.49 25.20
C LYS A 286 -10.93 16.14 25.75
N ASP A 287 -10.38 15.05 25.28
CA ASP A 287 -10.73 13.71 25.75
C ASP A 287 -9.73 13.23 26.81
N SER A 288 -10.13 13.29 28.06
CA SER A 288 -9.28 12.97 29.21
C SER A 288 -8.74 11.53 29.20
N ALA A 289 -9.41 10.59 28.52
CA ALA A 289 -8.95 9.21 28.38
C ALA A 289 -7.79 9.10 27.38
N LEU A 290 -7.83 9.89 26.31
CA LEU A 290 -6.77 9.95 25.29
C LEU A 290 -5.60 10.79 25.75
N GLU A 291 -5.83 11.95 26.35
CA GLU A 291 -4.81 12.85 26.88
C GLU A 291 -3.87 12.15 27.87
N ARG A 292 -4.42 11.24 28.70
CA ARG A 292 -3.62 10.46 29.65
C ARG A 292 -2.78 9.36 29.01
N ARG A 293 -2.99 9.05 27.74
CA ARG A 293 -2.33 7.96 27.01
C ARG A 293 -1.37 8.44 25.95
N PHE A 294 -1.66 9.59 25.36
CA PHE A 294 -0.83 10.21 24.36
C PHE A 294 0.16 11.22 24.96
N GLN A 295 1.31 11.36 24.30
CA GLN A 295 2.31 12.36 24.64
C GLN A 295 2.64 13.15 23.36
N PRO A 296 2.36 14.47 23.34
CA PRO A 296 2.69 15.27 22.16
C PRO A 296 4.20 15.43 21.99
N VAL A 297 4.61 15.41 20.74
CA VAL A 297 5.96 15.75 20.25
C VAL A 297 5.76 16.83 19.21
N MET A 298 6.21 18.05 19.53
CA MET A 298 6.12 19.16 18.57
C MET A 298 7.11 18.92 17.43
N VAL A 299 6.63 19.13 16.22
CA VAL A 299 7.41 19.06 14.98
C VAL A 299 7.30 20.40 14.30
N ASP A 300 8.28 21.24 14.56
CA ASP A 300 8.31 22.58 14.03
C ASP A 300 8.79 22.60 12.58
N GLU A 301 8.45 23.68 11.84
CA GLU A 301 8.98 23.95 10.52
C GLU A 301 10.52 24.09 10.63
N PRO A 302 11.29 23.37 9.80
CA PRO A 302 12.74 23.52 9.80
C PRO A 302 13.14 24.91 9.30
N SER A 303 14.30 25.39 9.77
CA SER A 303 14.89 26.62 9.28
C SER A 303 15.29 26.51 7.80
N GLU A 304 15.61 27.64 7.14
CA GLU A 304 16.11 27.60 5.77
C GLU A 304 17.38 26.76 5.65
N GLU A 305 18.31 26.89 6.61
CA GLU A 305 19.57 26.15 6.63
C GLU A 305 19.31 24.63 6.79
N GLU A 306 18.46 24.24 7.76
CA GLU A 306 18.08 22.85 7.97
C GLU A 306 17.37 22.28 6.73
N SER A 307 16.51 23.08 6.08
CA SER A 307 15.82 22.67 4.85
C SER A 307 16.78 22.45 3.70
N ILE A 308 17.80 23.28 3.56
CA ILE A 308 18.86 23.12 2.56
C ILE A 308 19.62 21.80 2.82
N GLU A 309 19.95 21.48 4.07
CA GLU A 309 20.60 20.22 4.43
C GLU A 309 19.71 19.01 4.12
N ILE A 310 18.43 19.09 4.45
CA ILE A 310 17.45 18.05 4.11
C ILE A 310 17.42 17.82 2.60
N LEU A 311 17.26 18.90 1.81
CA LEU A 311 17.17 18.78 0.36
C LEU A 311 18.48 18.28 -0.27
N LYS A 312 19.65 18.71 0.23
CA LYS A 312 20.94 18.18 -0.20
C LYS A 312 21.07 16.68 0.06
N GLY A 313 20.48 16.20 1.12
CA GLY A 313 20.49 14.77 1.46
C GLY A 313 19.54 13.90 0.64
N ILE A 314 18.44 14.46 0.16
CA ILE A 314 17.43 13.73 -0.64
C ILE A 314 17.57 14.01 -2.16
N LYS A 315 18.39 14.97 -2.58
CA LYS A 315 18.51 15.37 -3.99
C LYS A 315 18.81 14.21 -4.93
N GLY A 316 19.60 13.22 -4.48
CA GLY A 316 19.98 12.07 -5.29
C GLY A 316 18.78 11.27 -5.79
N TYR A 317 17.70 11.16 -4.99
CA TYR A 317 16.49 10.48 -5.41
C TYR A 317 15.77 11.22 -6.55
N TYR A 318 15.73 12.56 -6.51
CA TYR A 318 15.13 13.39 -7.55
C TYR A 318 16.00 13.45 -8.79
N GLU A 319 17.34 13.50 -8.63
CA GLU A 319 18.30 13.41 -9.74
C GLU A 319 18.15 12.10 -10.50
N ASP A 320 18.05 10.97 -9.77
CA ASP A 320 17.86 9.65 -10.37
C ASP A 320 16.48 9.51 -11.04
N TYR A 321 15.42 10.06 -10.42
CA TYR A 321 14.06 9.98 -10.95
C TYR A 321 13.89 10.80 -12.23
N HIS A 322 14.31 12.08 -12.18
CA HIS A 322 14.18 12.99 -13.33
C HIS A 322 15.33 12.90 -14.32
N GLN A 323 16.39 12.13 -14.02
CA GLN A 323 17.59 12.01 -14.86
C GLN A 323 18.24 13.37 -15.15
N VAL A 324 18.29 14.25 -14.16
CA VAL A 324 18.89 15.58 -14.17
C VAL A 324 19.90 15.72 -13.06
N SER A 325 20.83 16.66 -13.17
CA SER A 325 21.75 17.02 -12.07
C SER A 325 21.23 18.28 -11.39
N ILE A 326 21.18 18.24 -10.05
CA ILE A 326 20.71 19.36 -9.23
C ILE A 326 21.88 19.92 -8.43
N SER A 327 22.35 21.13 -8.78
CA SER A 327 23.43 21.77 -8.06
C SER A 327 22.97 22.27 -6.68
N ASP A 328 23.91 22.42 -5.76
CA ASP A 328 23.62 22.94 -4.42
C ASP A 328 23.06 24.38 -4.46
N GLU A 329 23.44 25.17 -5.45
CA GLU A 329 22.94 26.53 -5.70
C GLU A 329 21.45 26.52 -6.08
N VAL A 330 21.02 25.53 -6.85
CA VAL A 330 19.59 25.34 -7.21
C VAL A 330 18.78 24.99 -5.98
N ILE A 331 19.29 24.14 -5.10
CA ILE A 331 18.66 23.80 -3.83
C ILE A 331 18.50 25.03 -2.94
N GLU A 332 19.55 25.81 -2.75
CA GLU A 332 19.49 27.05 -1.99
C GLU A 332 18.49 28.06 -2.58
N ALA A 333 18.47 28.19 -3.90
CA ALA A 333 17.49 29.04 -4.59
C ALA A 333 16.06 28.54 -4.38
N ALA A 334 15.82 27.22 -4.51
CA ALA A 334 14.51 26.62 -4.32
C ALA A 334 13.98 26.87 -2.91
N VAL A 335 14.79 26.68 -1.86
CA VAL A 335 14.41 26.94 -0.46
C VAL A 335 14.10 28.43 -0.26
N LYS A 336 15.00 29.32 -0.67
CA LYS A 336 14.82 30.78 -0.49
C LYS A 336 13.58 31.32 -1.25
N MET A 337 13.40 30.87 -2.50
CA MET A 337 12.26 31.31 -3.31
C MET A 337 10.94 30.73 -2.80
N SER A 338 10.88 29.45 -2.48
CA SER A 338 9.68 28.84 -1.91
C SER A 338 9.30 29.50 -0.57
N ASN A 339 10.27 29.78 0.28
CA ASN A 339 10.00 30.47 1.55
C ASN A 339 9.49 31.90 1.37
N ARG A 340 9.99 32.60 0.34
CA ARG A 340 9.57 33.97 0.05
C ARG A 340 8.22 34.09 -0.65
N TYR A 341 7.90 33.20 -1.57
CA TYR A 341 6.76 33.34 -2.47
C TYR A 341 5.60 32.39 -2.18
N ILE A 342 5.86 31.26 -1.51
CA ILE A 342 4.84 30.27 -1.14
C ILE A 342 4.58 30.42 0.35
N THR A 343 3.47 31.11 0.69
CA THR A 343 3.13 31.47 2.08
C THR A 343 2.10 30.55 2.72
N ASP A 344 1.40 29.73 1.93
CA ASP A 344 0.32 28.83 2.35
C ASP A 344 0.80 27.41 2.67
N ARG A 345 2.11 27.13 2.50
CA ARG A 345 2.76 25.86 2.78
C ARG A 345 4.02 26.02 3.61
N PHE A 346 4.50 24.92 4.18
CA PHE A 346 5.63 24.87 5.08
C PHE A 346 6.85 24.18 4.47
N LEU A 347 8.05 24.54 4.93
CA LEU A 347 9.28 23.83 4.64
C LEU A 347 9.29 22.48 5.36
N PRO A 348 9.94 21.44 4.80
CA PRO A 348 10.67 21.42 3.53
C PRO A 348 9.76 21.15 2.31
N ASP A 349 8.51 20.77 2.50
CA ASP A 349 7.57 20.28 1.47
C ASP A 349 7.45 21.24 0.27
N LYS A 350 7.22 22.54 0.54
CA LYS A 350 7.12 23.55 -0.53
C LYS A 350 8.38 23.70 -1.37
N ALA A 351 9.56 23.43 -0.80
CA ALA A 351 10.82 23.49 -1.54
C ALA A 351 11.07 22.20 -2.33
N ILE A 352 10.64 21.07 -1.79
CA ILE A 352 10.65 19.77 -2.48
C ILE A 352 9.77 19.83 -3.72
N ASP A 353 8.54 20.37 -3.61
CA ASP A 353 7.61 20.55 -4.73
C ASP A 353 8.24 21.40 -5.84
N VAL A 354 8.95 22.48 -5.48
CA VAL A 354 9.65 23.34 -6.47
C VAL A 354 10.74 22.57 -7.21
N ILE A 355 11.50 21.73 -6.51
CA ILE A 355 12.57 20.92 -7.14
C ILE A 355 11.96 19.84 -8.03
N ASP A 356 10.90 19.18 -7.60
CA ASP A 356 10.24 18.12 -8.35
C ASP A 356 9.62 18.66 -9.64
N GLU A 357 8.91 19.80 -9.56
CA GLU A 357 8.35 20.48 -10.73
C GLU A 357 9.42 20.97 -11.69
N ALA A 358 10.50 21.57 -11.16
CA ALA A 358 11.62 22.03 -11.97
C ALA A 358 12.35 20.86 -12.65
N GLY A 359 12.57 19.76 -11.95
CA GLY A 359 13.17 18.53 -12.47
C GLY A 359 12.33 17.91 -13.58
N SER A 360 11.03 17.81 -13.37
CA SER A 360 10.08 17.33 -14.37
C SER A 360 10.11 18.19 -15.65
N ARG A 361 10.11 19.51 -15.49
CA ARG A 361 10.20 20.43 -16.62
C ARG A 361 11.54 20.33 -17.35
N ALA A 362 12.64 20.23 -16.61
CA ALA A 362 13.97 20.07 -17.20
C ALA A 362 14.07 18.76 -18.01
N TYR A 363 13.48 17.67 -17.50
CA TYR A 363 13.38 16.40 -18.20
C TYR A 363 12.63 16.55 -19.54
N LEU A 364 11.45 17.18 -19.52
CA LEU A 364 10.62 17.37 -20.72
C LEU A 364 11.27 18.27 -21.80
N VAL A 365 12.06 19.25 -21.40
CA VAL A 365 12.79 20.16 -22.32
C VAL A 365 14.07 19.51 -22.84
N ASN A 366 14.55 18.45 -22.23
CA ASN A 366 15.78 17.79 -22.65
C ASN A 366 15.57 16.89 -23.88
N GLU A 367 15.85 17.43 -25.05
CA GLU A 367 15.70 16.73 -26.35
C GLU A 367 16.49 15.41 -26.41
N VAL A 368 17.60 15.30 -25.67
CA VAL A 368 18.40 14.06 -25.63
C VAL A 368 17.67 12.96 -24.92
N LEU A 369 17.01 13.27 -23.80
CA LEU A 369 16.23 12.29 -23.03
C LEU A 369 14.98 11.83 -23.79
N THR A 370 14.26 12.79 -24.39
CA THR A 370 13.08 12.50 -25.22
C THR A 370 13.48 11.59 -26.40
N SER A 371 14.61 11.91 -27.07
CA SER A 371 15.15 11.09 -28.16
C SER A 371 15.53 9.67 -27.68
N ILE A 372 16.07 9.52 -26.48
CA ILE A 372 16.40 8.22 -25.90
C ILE A 372 15.15 7.36 -25.70
N GLU A 373 14.05 7.94 -25.22
CA GLU A 373 12.79 7.23 -25.04
C GLU A 373 12.13 6.84 -26.35
N ASP A 374 12.14 7.74 -27.34
CA ASP A 374 11.69 7.44 -28.69
C ASP A 374 12.45 6.27 -29.31
N TYR A 375 13.78 6.25 -29.16
CA TYR A 375 14.58 5.13 -29.68
C TYR A 375 14.36 3.84 -28.90
N LYS A 376 14.09 3.87 -27.60
CA LYS A 376 13.71 2.68 -26.83
C LYS A 376 12.38 2.10 -27.32
N THR A 377 11.39 2.95 -27.56
CA THR A 377 10.06 2.56 -28.06
C THR A 377 10.17 1.95 -29.46
N GLN A 378 10.92 2.60 -30.37
CA GLN A 378 11.18 2.08 -31.71
C GLN A 378 11.94 0.73 -31.69
N LEU A 379 12.83 0.54 -30.70
CA LEU A 379 13.58 -0.70 -30.51
C LEU A 379 12.65 -1.84 -30.09
N MET A 380 11.74 -1.59 -29.16
CA MET A 380 10.72 -2.57 -28.76
C MET A 380 9.82 -2.94 -29.92
N GLN A 381 9.30 -1.95 -30.67
CA GLN A 381 8.51 -2.21 -31.89
C GLN A 381 9.27 -3.04 -32.92
N SER A 382 10.54 -2.66 -33.21
CA SER A 382 11.35 -3.39 -34.18
C SER A 382 11.66 -4.82 -33.73
N THR A 383 11.78 -5.05 -32.43
CA THR A 383 11.96 -6.39 -31.88
C THR A 383 10.69 -7.23 -32.05
N TYR A 384 9.53 -6.68 -31.68
CA TYR A 384 8.23 -7.33 -31.85
C TYR A 384 7.94 -7.69 -33.32
N LEU A 385 8.14 -6.74 -34.24
CA LEU A 385 7.93 -6.96 -35.68
C LEU A 385 8.90 -7.99 -36.27
N LYS A 386 10.13 -8.02 -35.78
CA LYS A 386 11.11 -9.06 -36.15
C LYS A 386 10.62 -10.46 -35.72
N ASP A 387 10.12 -10.58 -34.51
CA ASP A 387 9.67 -11.87 -33.98
C ASP A 387 8.40 -12.33 -34.73
N GLN A 388 7.45 -11.43 -35.02
CA GLN A 388 6.28 -11.72 -35.87
C GLN A 388 6.66 -12.15 -37.30
N ALA A 389 7.64 -11.46 -37.93
CA ALA A 389 8.10 -11.83 -39.28
C ALA A 389 8.76 -13.23 -39.26
N SER A 390 9.53 -13.55 -38.22
CA SER A 390 10.15 -14.86 -38.04
C SER A 390 9.09 -15.98 -37.88
N GLU A 391 8.02 -15.73 -37.10
CA GLU A 391 6.91 -16.70 -36.92
C GLU A 391 6.14 -16.94 -38.22
N LYS A 392 5.98 -15.92 -39.08
CA LYS A 392 5.32 -16.02 -40.38
C LYS A 392 6.21 -16.59 -41.51
N GLY A 393 7.48 -16.86 -41.20
CA GLY A 393 8.45 -17.31 -42.20
C GLY A 393 8.92 -16.25 -43.19
N ASP A 394 8.64 -14.97 -42.89
CA ASP A 394 9.12 -13.81 -43.67
C ASP A 394 10.57 -13.49 -43.27
N PHE A 395 11.52 -14.17 -43.90
CA PHE A 395 12.94 -14.00 -43.60
C PHE A 395 13.50 -12.64 -44.06
N GLU A 396 12.94 -12.06 -45.13
CA GLU A 396 13.33 -10.71 -45.58
C GLU A 396 12.89 -9.63 -44.62
N GLY A 397 11.64 -9.68 -44.18
CA GLY A 397 11.11 -8.79 -43.14
C GLY A 397 11.86 -8.92 -41.82
N ALA A 398 12.15 -10.13 -41.37
CA ALA A 398 12.93 -10.39 -40.17
C ALA A 398 14.35 -9.83 -40.26
N ALA A 399 15.03 -9.97 -41.41
CA ALA A 399 16.35 -9.40 -41.67
C ALA A 399 16.33 -7.85 -41.67
N TYR A 400 15.31 -7.24 -42.30
CA TYR A 400 15.09 -5.80 -42.28
C TYR A 400 14.95 -5.24 -40.85
N TYR A 401 14.08 -5.84 -40.03
CA TYR A 401 13.89 -5.42 -38.63
C TYR A 401 15.12 -5.67 -37.75
N ARG A 402 15.91 -6.69 -38.04
CA ARG A 402 17.20 -6.95 -37.38
C ARG A 402 18.21 -5.82 -37.67
N LEU A 403 18.31 -5.36 -38.92
CA LEU A 403 19.17 -4.25 -39.30
C LEU A 403 18.68 -2.94 -38.65
N LYS A 404 17.38 -2.68 -38.70
CA LYS A 404 16.76 -1.51 -38.05
C LYS A 404 17.07 -1.49 -36.54
N LYS A 405 16.92 -2.63 -35.83
CA LYS A 405 17.28 -2.78 -34.42
C LYS A 405 18.75 -2.44 -34.17
N PHE A 406 19.66 -2.89 -35.01
CA PHE A 406 21.11 -2.62 -34.87
C PHE A 406 21.43 -1.12 -35.02
N VAL A 407 20.83 -0.45 -35.99
CA VAL A 407 20.98 0.99 -36.18
C VAL A 407 20.44 1.78 -34.99
N LEU A 408 19.25 1.42 -34.49
CA LEU A 408 18.64 2.04 -33.33
C LEU A 408 19.50 1.85 -32.07
N LEU A 409 20.07 0.67 -31.84
CA LEU A 409 20.99 0.42 -30.73
C LEU A 409 22.26 1.28 -30.80
N LYS A 410 22.83 1.47 -31.99
CA LYS A 410 24.00 2.37 -32.17
C LYS A 410 23.63 3.82 -31.82
N LYS A 411 22.47 4.31 -32.30
CA LYS A 411 21.98 5.67 -32.00
C LYS A 411 21.72 5.86 -30.51
N LEU A 412 21.04 4.90 -29.87
CA LEU A 412 20.76 4.88 -28.46
C LEU A 412 22.05 4.92 -27.61
N ASN A 413 23.04 4.12 -27.97
CA ASN A 413 24.33 4.11 -27.27
C ASN A 413 25.12 5.41 -27.44
N CYS A 414 25.01 6.07 -28.61
CA CYS A 414 25.60 7.36 -28.83
C CYS A 414 24.97 8.43 -27.94
N LEU A 415 23.62 8.51 -27.89
CA LEU A 415 22.88 9.44 -27.05
C LEU A 415 23.13 9.21 -25.54
N LYS A 416 23.20 7.97 -25.09
CA LYS A 416 23.56 7.65 -23.71
C LYS A 416 24.97 8.10 -23.33
N ARG A 417 25.91 8.12 -24.27
CA ARG A 417 27.24 8.72 -24.04
C ARG A 417 27.17 10.23 -23.89
N VAL A 418 26.41 10.90 -24.76
CA VAL A 418 26.17 12.36 -24.69
C VAL A 418 25.49 12.72 -23.36
N GLN A 419 24.47 11.98 -22.95
CA GLN A 419 23.81 12.17 -21.67
C GLN A 419 24.79 12.09 -20.48
N ARG A 420 25.68 11.08 -20.44
CA ARG A 420 26.69 10.97 -19.38
C ARG A 420 27.67 12.16 -19.36
N HIS A 421 27.98 12.77 -20.49
CA HIS A 421 28.83 13.97 -20.54
C HIS A 421 28.09 15.26 -20.16
N LEU A 422 26.77 15.29 -20.23
CA LEU A 422 25.94 16.41 -19.77
C LEU A 422 25.61 16.35 -18.26
N LEU A 423 25.75 15.16 -17.64
CA LEU A 423 25.55 14.94 -16.22
C LEU A 423 26.83 15.10 -15.38
N LEU A 424 28.00 15.30 -16.01
CA LEU A 424 29.28 15.66 -15.42
C LEU A 424 29.52 17.15 -15.53
#